data_59706b72a8d74e94c9aa4a931aa153e6
#
_entry.id   59706b72a8d74e94c9aa4a931aa153e6
#
_cell.length_a   1.000
_cell.length_b   1.000
_cell.length_c   1.000
_cell.angle_alpha   90.00
_cell.angle_beta   90.00
_cell.angle_gamma   90.00
#
_symmetry.space_group_name_H-M   'P 1'
#
loop_
_entity.id
_entity.type
_entity.pdbx_description
1 polymer ?
#
loop_
_entity_poly.entity_id
_entity_poly.type
_entity_poly.pdbx_seq_one_letter_code
_entity_poly.pdbx_strand_id
1 'polypeptide(L)'
;MKRIFLFLVILVSLFAAQNEASSEMQDEITEAKFESNITKNQSLSSIPPAKITYINLEPEFCDSSCLNELIKSDMLASFMARFEPAKIDDKTLLDLYTSLGGEMVLKLAQSDKIAVIIPQKIIKSYANVVSNAILSYILKQDANVEVKFINSSDESLPSLQNALQNARNEGFIYFIAALTQNGANTVNSLILPNELIYIPSVHSSFVTAPKPNLIFGGVDYKAQISALLAFANEKIVAFDDGSALAQKLNEYVRMQSSDYYESSITGKDINLNNTLSKKSKFDNASVFLNIPIVKASLVATQMRGFEIKPYALLSTQINFLPNIFSAIIQRDRQNLFVANSLNLLDESFLGLGDLFGVDFRYSQIGYSSALGVEYIYTNFINKSASKIFTERVEGSQVLYDVKIYDTKSDHFNEANFRRSKIAQTEFSSFTC
;
A
#
# COMPACT_ATOMS: atom_id res chain seq x y z
N MET A 1 3.29 -22.09 -48.62
CA MET A 1 2.54 -22.23 -47.36
C MET A 1 3.25 -23.07 -46.28
N LYS A 2 3.85 -24.23 -46.58
CA LYS A 2 4.54 -25.06 -45.55
C LYS A 2 5.78 -24.42 -44.90
N ARG A 3 6.50 -23.53 -45.57
CA ARG A 3 7.70 -22.87 -45.02
C ARG A 3 7.39 -21.70 -44.04
N ILE A 4 6.25 -21.04 -44.18
CA ILE A 4 5.80 -19.97 -43.29
C ILE A 4 5.31 -20.55 -41.97
N PHE A 5 4.68 -21.72 -42.01
CA PHE A 5 4.20 -22.41 -40.81
C PHE A 5 5.36 -22.89 -39.88
N LEU A 6 6.45 -23.35 -40.52
CA LEU A 6 7.64 -23.81 -39.77
C LEU A 6 8.34 -22.66 -39.07
N PHE A 7 8.37 -21.46 -39.67
CA PHE A 7 8.97 -20.26 -39.06
C PHE A 7 8.14 -19.75 -37.88
N LEU A 8 6.83 -19.84 -37.94
CA LEU A 8 5.94 -19.41 -36.84
C LEU A 8 6.02 -20.34 -35.63
N VAL A 9 6.17 -21.66 -35.85
CA VAL A 9 6.33 -22.64 -34.77
C VAL A 9 7.68 -22.49 -34.09
N ILE A 10 8.75 -22.16 -34.81
CA ILE A 10 10.08 -21.91 -34.24
C ILE A 10 10.09 -20.60 -33.45
N LEU A 11 9.35 -19.56 -33.87
CA LEU A 11 9.26 -18.31 -33.14
C LEU A 11 8.49 -18.48 -31.82
N VAL A 12 7.40 -19.25 -31.83
CA VAL A 12 6.62 -19.53 -30.61
C VAL A 12 7.40 -20.39 -29.61
N SER A 13 8.18 -21.36 -30.08
CA SER A 13 9.04 -22.18 -29.21
C SER A 13 10.22 -21.40 -28.63
N LEU A 14 10.77 -20.41 -29.34
CA LEU A 14 11.81 -19.51 -28.82
C LEU A 14 11.26 -18.54 -27.75
N PHE A 15 10.03 -18.05 -27.88
CA PHE A 15 9.38 -17.22 -26.88
C PHE A 15 9.00 -18.01 -25.61
N ALA A 16 8.57 -19.26 -25.74
CA ALA A 16 8.29 -20.13 -24.59
C ALA A 16 9.59 -20.49 -23.83
N ALA A 17 10.67 -20.82 -24.54
CA ALA A 17 11.96 -21.12 -23.94
C ALA A 17 12.62 -19.90 -23.28
N GLN A 18 12.40 -18.68 -23.79
CA GLN A 18 12.87 -17.45 -23.14
C GLN A 18 12.09 -17.12 -21.88
N ASN A 19 10.80 -17.45 -21.80
CA ASN A 19 9.99 -17.21 -20.58
C ASN A 19 10.31 -18.21 -19.47
N GLU A 20 10.59 -19.47 -19.78
CA GLU A 20 11.04 -20.45 -18.76
C GLU A 20 12.46 -20.16 -18.30
N ALA A 21 13.39 -19.86 -19.21
CA ALA A 21 14.76 -19.48 -18.85
C ALA A 21 14.86 -18.16 -18.05
N SER A 22 13.91 -17.21 -18.26
CA SER A 22 13.87 -15.97 -17.48
C SER A 22 13.29 -16.16 -16.09
N SER A 23 12.37 -17.10 -15.87
CA SER A 23 11.83 -17.38 -14.53
C SER A 23 12.82 -18.16 -13.65
N GLU A 24 13.46 -19.20 -14.20
CA GLU A 24 14.50 -19.94 -13.46
C GLU A 24 15.75 -19.09 -13.20
N MET A 25 16.15 -18.21 -14.15
CA MET A 25 17.28 -17.32 -13.97
C MET A 25 17.00 -16.14 -13.02
N GLN A 26 15.71 -15.75 -12.84
CA GLN A 26 15.33 -14.74 -11.83
C GLN A 26 15.36 -15.31 -10.41
N ASP A 27 14.93 -16.55 -10.21
CA ASP A 27 14.97 -17.20 -8.90
C ASP A 27 16.42 -17.50 -8.46
N GLU A 28 17.27 -18.00 -9.35
CA GLU A 28 18.71 -18.24 -9.07
C GLU A 28 19.49 -16.91 -8.88
N ILE A 29 19.16 -15.85 -9.64
CA ILE A 29 19.82 -14.54 -9.49
C ILE A 29 19.39 -13.85 -8.18
N THR A 30 18.18 -14.13 -7.68
CA THR A 30 17.70 -13.52 -6.42
C THR A 30 18.41 -14.12 -5.21
N GLU A 31 18.62 -15.44 -5.17
CA GLU A 31 19.40 -16.09 -4.10
C GLU A 31 20.89 -15.75 -4.18
N ALA A 32 21.50 -15.83 -5.36
CA ALA A 32 22.92 -15.52 -5.54
C ALA A 32 23.27 -14.04 -5.30
N LYS A 33 22.34 -13.09 -5.59
CA LYS A 33 22.55 -11.66 -5.29
C LYS A 33 22.39 -11.34 -3.81
N PHE A 34 21.56 -12.06 -3.08
CA PHE A 34 21.43 -11.83 -1.63
C PHE A 34 22.70 -12.22 -0.87
N GLU A 35 23.34 -13.32 -1.24
CA GLU A 35 24.61 -13.72 -0.60
C GLU A 35 25.83 -12.90 -1.09
N SER A 36 25.85 -12.45 -2.36
CA SER A 36 27.00 -11.69 -2.89
C SER A 36 26.98 -10.20 -2.54
N ASN A 37 25.82 -9.61 -2.24
CA ASN A 37 25.74 -8.19 -1.87
C ASN A 37 26.11 -7.89 -0.41
N ILE A 38 26.11 -8.90 0.46
CA ILE A 38 26.60 -8.75 1.84
C ILE A 38 28.12 -8.57 1.89
N THR A 39 28.86 -9.01 0.85
CA THR A 39 30.33 -9.00 0.86
C THR A 39 30.98 -7.94 -0.04
N LYS A 40 30.25 -7.18 -0.88
CA LYS A 40 30.87 -6.33 -1.92
C LYS A 40 30.57 -4.84 -1.93
N ASN A 41 29.65 -4.31 -1.13
CA ASN A 41 29.38 -2.87 -1.07
C ASN A 41 29.57 -2.29 0.34
N GLN A 42 30.76 -2.49 0.93
CA GLN A 42 31.26 -1.57 1.94
C GLN A 42 31.93 -0.39 1.24
N SER A 43 31.18 0.47 0.58
CA SER A 43 31.61 1.86 0.42
C SER A 43 31.38 2.55 1.75
N LEU A 44 32.44 3.05 2.34
CA LEU A 44 32.51 3.88 3.54
C LEU A 44 31.68 5.18 3.34
N SER A 45 30.36 5.10 3.40
CA SER A 45 29.50 6.27 3.50
C SER A 45 28.76 6.18 4.83
N SER A 46 29.18 7.02 5.78
CA SER A 46 28.55 7.30 7.07
C SER A 46 27.92 6.07 7.76
N ILE A 47 28.78 5.30 8.43
CA ILE A 47 28.32 4.38 9.46
C ILE A 47 27.45 5.20 10.41
N PRO A 48 26.16 4.87 10.62
CA PRO A 48 25.37 5.51 11.66
C PRO A 48 26.17 5.44 12.96
N PRO A 49 26.15 6.48 13.82
CA PRO A 49 26.87 6.42 15.09
C PRO A 49 26.47 5.12 15.79
N ALA A 50 27.48 4.33 16.16
CA ALA A 50 27.27 3.02 16.76
C ALA A 50 26.40 3.21 18.00
N LYS A 51 25.20 2.57 18.01
CA LYS A 51 24.32 2.58 19.18
C LYS A 51 25.07 1.86 20.30
N ILE A 52 25.40 2.56 21.37
CA ILE A 52 26.04 1.96 22.53
C ILE A 52 24.99 1.08 23.21
N THR A 53 25.22 -0.23 23.25
CA THR A 53 24.39 -1.16 23.99
C THR A 53 25.14 -1.60 25.22
N TYR A 54 24.59 -1.28 26.38
CA TYR A 54 25.13 -1.72 27.66
C TYR A 54 24.60 -3.11 27.97
N ILE A 55 25.48 -4.09 28.14
CA ILE A 55 25.09 -5.48 28.41
C ILE A 55 25.51 -5.82 29.83
N ASN A 56 24.56 -6.21 30.68
CA ASN A 56 24.87 -6.75 32.00
C ASN A 56 25.43 -8.17 31.88
N LEU A 57 26.69 -8.36 32.22
CA LEU A 57 27.35 -9.66 32.22
C LEU A 57 27.39 -10.30 33.62
N GLU A 58 26.91 -9.58 34.64
CA GLU A 58 26.89 -10.06 36.02
C GLU A 58 25.53 -10.69 36.32
N PRO A 59 25.46 -11.91 36.84
CA PRO A 59 24.21 -12.61 37.10
C PRO A 59 23.44 -12.07 38.33
N GLU A 60 24.12 -11.31 39.20
CA GLU A 60 23.55 -10.84 40.44
C GLU A 60 22.91 -9.45 40.27
N PHE A 61 21.77 -9.23 40.94
CA PHE A 61 21.11 -7.94 40.96
C PHE A 61 21.98 -6.90 41.70
N CYS A 62 22.17 -5.75 41.06
CA CYS A 62 22.93 -4.62 41.63
C CYS A 62 21.94 -3.67 42.31
N ASP A 63 21.89 -3.70 43.64
CA ASP A 63 21.05 -2.83 44.43
C ASP A 63 21.59 -1.40 44.48
N SER A 64 20.91 -0.48 45.20
CA SER A 64 21.30 0.92 45.30
C SER A 64 22.72 1.09 45.88
N SER A 65 23.19 0.21 46.75
CA SER A 65 24.54 0.26 47.31
C SER A 65 25.59 -0.08 46.28
N CYS A 66 25.37 -1.18 45.57
CA CYS A 66 26.19 -1.63 44.43
C CYS A 66 26.26 -0.54 43.34
N LEU A 67 25.14 0.06 42.96
CA LEU A 67 25.09 1.14 41.95
C LEU A 67 25.86 2.38 42.39
N ASN A 68 25.77 2.78 43.68
CA ASN A 68 26.53 3.88 44.22
C ASN A 68 28.05 3.61 44.25
N GLU A 69 28.48 2.38 44.47
CA GLU A 69 29.89 2.00 44.35
C GLU A 69 30.41 2.08 42.90
N LEU A 70 29.62 1.67 41.92
CA LEU A 70 29.98 1.82 40.52
C LEU A 70 30.14 3.29 40.12
N ILE A 71 29.29 4.19 40.62
CA ILE A 71 29.41 5.62 40.37
C ILE A 71 30.67 6.19 41.04
N LYS A 72 30.94 5.86 42.32
CA LYS A 72 32.13 6.30 43.04
C LYS A 72 33.43 5.83 42.38
N SER A 73 33.38 4.70 41.70
CA SER A 73 34.52 4.10 40.97
C SER A 73 34.62 4.57 39.53
N ASP A 74 33.83 5.55 39.11
CA ASP A 74 33.73 6.08 37.74
C ASP A 74 33.39 5.01 36.67
N MET A 75 32.71 3.94 37.09
CA MET A 75 32.31 2.82 36.23
C MET A 75 30.93 3.05 35.62
N LEU A 76 30.75 4.17 34.91
CA LEU A 76 29.44 4.60 34.41
C LEU A 76 28.84 3.60 33.40
N ALA A 77 29.67 2.94 32.57
CA ALA A 77 29.18 1.92 31.64
C ALA A 77 28.58 0.70 32.38
N SER A 78 29.24 0.28 33.46
CA SER A 78 28.74 -0.81 34.31
C SER A 78 27.49 -0.38 35.09
N PHE A 79 27.44 0.85 35.57
CA PHE A 79 26.24 1.43 36.15
C PHE A 79 25.05 1.40 35.17
N MET A 80 25.24 1.88 33.93
CA MET A 80 24.21 1.86 32.88
C MET A 80 23.76 0.42 32.52
N ALA A 81 24.68 -0.53 32.50
CA ALA A 81 24.37 -1.92 32.18
C ALA A 81 23.57 -2.63 33.28
N ARG A 82 23.83 -2.30 34.54
CA ARG A 82 23.28 -2.99 35.72
C ARG A 82 22.09 -2.29 36.37
N PHE A 83 21.77 -1.06 35.92
CA PHE A 83 20.64 -0.31 36.45
C PHE A 83 19.31 -0.91 35.97
N GLU A 84 18.46 -1.32 36.89
CA GLU A 84 17.12 -1.84 36.61
C GLU A 84 16.04 -0.88 37.18
N PRO A 85 15.52 0.06 36.35
CA PRO A 85 14.61 1.12 36.82
C PRO A 85 13.35 0.62 37.52
N ALA A 86 12.87 -0.58 37.15
CA ALA A 86 11.68 -1.19 37.78
C ALA A 86 11.93 -1.71 39.21
N LYS A 87 13.18 -1.79 39.64
CA LYS A 87 13.57 -2.38 40.93
C LYS A 87 14.29 -1.36 41.86
N ILE A 88 14.56 -0.14 41.37
CA ILE A 88 15.31 0.88 42.09
C ILE A 88 14.40 2.08 42.32
N ASP A 89 14.11 2.37 43.61
CA ASP A 89 13.26 3.52 44.03
C ASP A 89 14.08 4.76 44.37
N ASP A 90 15.41 4.75 44.28
CA ASP A 90 16.30 5.86 44.58
C ASP A 90 16.24 6.90 43.45
N LYS A 91 15.62 8.04 43.79
CA LYS A 91 15.42 9.15 42.87
C LYS A 91 16.72 9.71 42.29
N THR A 92 17.78 9.79 43.13
CA THR A 92 19.07 10.33 42.69
C THR A 92 19.74 9.46 41.65
N LEU A 93 19.67 8.14 41.85
CA LEU A 93 20.18 7.16 40.92
C LEU A 93 19.36 7.16 39.62
N LEU A 94 18.03 7.31 39.70
CA LEU A 94 17.13 7.41 38.55
C LEU A 94 17.41 8.68 37.73
N ASP A 95 17.57 9.84 38.41
CA ASP A 95 17.90 11.11 37.75
C ASP A 95 19.27 11.04 37.05
N LEU A 96 20.26 10.41 37.67
CA LEU A 96 21.57 10.19 37.06
C LEU A 96 21.48 9.25 35.84
N TYR A 97 20.78 8.13 35.99
CA TYR A 97 20.54 7.17 34.90
C TYR A 97 19.87 7.86 33.69
N THR A 98 18.86 8.67 33.97
CA THR A 98 18.15 9.47 32.96
C THR A 98 19.06 10.50 32.30
N SER A 99 19.92 11.21 33.09
CA SER A 99 20.86 12.21 32.56
C SER A 99 21.94 11.58 31.66
N LEU A 100 22.27 10.33 31.89
CA LEU A 100 23.23 9.54 31.09
C LEU A 100 22.56 8.87 29.85
N GLY A 101 21.31 9.22 29.55
CA GLY A 101 20.56 8.68 28.42
C GLY A 101 19.76 7.41 28.73
N GLY A 102 19.72 6.98 30.00
CA GLY A 102 18.98 5.79 30.41
C GLY A 102 17.47 5.89 30.24
N GLU A 103 16.89 7.06 30.40
CA GLU A 103 15.46 7.26 30.11
C GLU A 103 15.14 7.05 28.63
N MET A 104 16.03 7.42 27.73
CA MET A 104 15.92 7.16 26.30
C MET A 104 15.99 5.66 26.01
N VAL A 105 16.86 4.92 26.71
CA VAL A 105 16.94 3.45 26.62
C VAL A 105 15.68 2.78 27.17
N LEU A 106 15.11 3.30 28.27
CA LEU A 106 13.85 2.82 28.85
C LEU A 106 12.64 3.07 27.96
N LYS A 107 12.54 4.27 27.36
CA LYS A 107 11.48 4.58 26.38
C LYS A 107 11.60 3.68 25.14
N LEU A 108 12.82 3.41 24.68
CA LEU A 108 13.10 2.50 23.57
C LEU A 108 12.73 1.05 23.92
N ALA A 109 12.93 0.62 25.16
CA ALA A 109 12.60 -0.73 25.60
C ALA A 109 11.10 -0.96 25.82
N GLN A 110 10.31 0.10 26.00
CA GLN A 110 8.91 -0.04 26.41
C GLN A 110 7.87 0.07 25.29
N SER A 111 8.15 0.72 24.14
CA SER A 111 7.07 0.98 23.18
C SER A 111 7.45 1.20 21.72
N ASP A 112 8.72 1.21 21.35
CA ASP A 112 9.13 1.55 19.99
C ASP A 112 9.19 0.30 19.11
N LYS A 113 8.07 -0.49 19.11
CA LYS A 113 8.01 -1.78 18.43
C LYS A 113 6.80 -1.83 17.53
N ILE A 114 7.02 -2.18 16.27
CA ILE A 114 5.97 -2.41 15.27
C ILE A 114 6.11 -3.83 14.70
N ALA A 115 5.09 -4.67 14.84
CA ALA A 115 5.05 -5.97 14.19
C ALA A 115 4.32 -5.85 12.84
N VAL A 116 4.91 -6.41 11.78
CA VAL A 116 4.31 -6.45 10.45
C VAL A 116 3.83 -7.86 10.17
N ILE A 117 2.52 -8.05 10.08
CA ILE A 117 1.90 -9.36 9.82
C ILE A 117 1.72 -9.54 8.32
N ILE A 118 2.33 -10.61 7.80
CA ILE A 118 2.39 -10.90 6.36
C ILE A 118 1.81 -12.29 6.10
N PRO A 119 0.60 -12.42 5.54
CA PRO A 119 0.06 -13.69 5.07
C PRO A 119 0.65 -14.05 3.70
N GLN A 120 1.89 -14.52 3.67
CA GLN A 120 2.71 -14.70 2.47
C GLN A 120 2.01 -15.47 1.34
N LYS A 121 1.25 -16.53 1.68
CA LYS A 121 0.52 -17.33 0.68
C LYS A 121 -0.59 -16.56 -0.02
N ILE A 122 -1.14 -15.53 0.65
CA ILE A 122 -2.25 -14.73 0.14
C ILE A 122 -1.72 -13.55 -0.67
N ILE A 123 -0.85 -12.73 -0.07
CA ILE A 123 -0.37 -11.49 -0.69
C ILE A 123 0.83 -11.68 -1.63
N LYS A 124 1.50 -12.85 -1.58
CA LYS A 124 2.58 -13.24 -2.50
C LYS A 124 3.65 -12.15 -2.67
N SER A 125 3.88 -11.67 -3.89
CA SER A 125 4.87 -10.63 -4.20
C SER A 125 4.61 -9.29 -3.54
N TYR A 126 3.37 -8.99 -3.12
CA TYR A 126 3.08 -7.77 -2.38
C TYR A 126 3.73 -7.73 -0.99
N ALA A 127 4.15 -8.88 -0.45
CA ALA A 127 4.91 -8.93 0.80
C ALA A 127 6.19 -8.06 0.73
N ASN A 128 6.93 -8.17 -0.38
CA ASN A 128 8.14 -7.37 -0.60
C ASN A 128 7.80 -5.87 -0.71
N VAL A 129 6.72 -5.52 -1.41
CA VAL A 129 6.28 -4.13 -1.55
C VAL A 129 5.97 -3.52 -0.18
N VAL A 130 5.22 -4.23 0.67
CA VAL A 130 4.88 -3.80 2.03
C VAL A 130 6.14 -3.64 2.87
N SER A 131 7.01 -4.66 2.90
CA SER A 131 8.23 -4.64 3.70
C SER A 131 9.17 -3.50 3.27
N ASN A 132 9.38 -3.34 1.97
CA ASN A 132 10.28 -2.33 1.42
C ASN A 132 9.73 -0.91 1.62
N ALA A 133 8.41 -0.72 1.53
CA ALA A 133 7.77 0.56 1.82
C ALA A 133 7.95 0.99 3.29
N ILE A 134 7.78 0.04 4.22
CA ILE A 134 8.00 0.25 5.65
C ILE A 134 9.46 0.63 5.92
N LEU A 135 10.41 -0.13 5.34
CA LEU A 135 11.84 0.15 5.48
C LEU A 135 12.23 1.50 4.88
N SER A 136 11.67 1.88 3.74
CA SER A 136 11.88 3.20 3.13
C SER A 136 11.48 4.34 4.07
N TYR A 137 10.33 4.22 4.74
CA TYR A 137 9.89 5.22 5.71
C TYR A 137 10.83 5.29 6.92
N ILE A 138 11.21 4.14 7.49
CA ILE A 138 12.08 4.07 8.66
C ILE A 138 13.43 4.72 8.38
N LEU A 139 14.01 4.41 7.22
CA LEU A 139 15.29 4.99 6.80
C LEU A 139 15.18 6.48 6.51
N LYS A 140 14.09 6.93 5.88
CA LYS A 140 13.87 8.36 5.61
C LYS A 140 13.80 9.19 6.88
N GLN A 141 13.16 8.64 7.91
CA GLN A 141 12.94 9.32 9.20
C GLN A 141 14.10 9.12 10.19
N ASP A 142 15.09 8.30 9.85
CA ASP A 142 16.09 7.82 10.82
C ASP A 142 15.39 7.35 12.12
N ALA A 143 14.28 6.61 11.92
CA ALA A 143 13.37 6.27 13.00
C ALA A 143 13.98 5.19 13.90
N ASN A 144 14.14 5.52 15.18
CA ASN A 144 14.57 4.56 16.18
C ASN A 144 13.36 3.69 16.62
N VAL A 145 13.06 2.67 15.85
CA VAL A 145 11.93 1.76 16.05
C VAL A 145 12.36 0.31 15.73
N GLU A 146 11.97 -0.62 16.59
CA GLU A 146 12.12 -2.05 16.31
C GLU A 146 10.99 -2.52 15.39
N VAL A 147 11.34 -3.05 14.20
CA VAL A 147 10.35 -3.61 13.29
C VAL A 147 10.58 -5.09 13.11
N LYS A 148 9.52 -5.89 13.36
CA LYS A 148 9.54 -7.34 13.19
C LYS A 148 8.55 -7.78 12.13
N PHE A 149 9.04 -8.46 11.09
CA PHE A 149 8.20 -9.07 10.06
C PHE A 149 7.82 -10.49 10.48
N ILE A 150 6.51 -10.77 10.54
CA ILE A 150 5.96 -12.05 10.98
C ILE A 150 5.12 -12.65 9.86
N ASN A 151 5.56 -13.79 9.33
CA ASN A 151 4.81 -14.52 8.33
C ASN A 151 3.70 -15.34 9.02
N SER A 152 2.43 -14.95 8.81
CA SER A 152 1.28 -15.73 9.28
C SER A 152 0.92 -16.89 8.35
N SER A 153 1.62 -17.04 7.23
CA SER A 153 1.34 -18.00 6.17
C SER A 153 0.05 -17.65 5.39
N ASP A 154 -1.10 -17.67 6.04
CA ASP A 154 -2.42 -17.34 5.47
C ASP A 154 -3.24 -16.46 6.43
N GLU A 155 -4.52 -16.23 6.11
CA GLU A 155 -5.44 -15.38 6.88
C GLU A 155 -6.48 -16.18 7.70
N SER A 156 -6.24 -17.47 7.89
CA SER A 156 -7.10 -18.26 8.76
C SER A 156 -7.02 -17.81 10.22
N LEU A 157 -8.11 -18.02 10.97
CA LEU A 157 -8.17 -17.64 12.38
C LEU A 157 -6.98 -18.18 13.20
N PRO A 158 -6.59 -19.48 13.09
CA PRO A 158 -5.42 -19.99 13.81
C PRO A 158 -4.11 -19.34 13.39
N SER A 159 -3.90 -19.09 12.09
CA SER A 159 -2.67 -18.50 11.57
C SER A 159 -2.48 -17.07 12.07
N LEU A 160 -3.51 -16.23 11.98
CA LEU A 160 -3.46 -14.84 12.45
C LEU A 160 -3.41 -14.76 13.98
N GLN A 161 -4.14 -15.62 14.68
CA GLN A 161 -4.08 -15.69 16.14
C GLN A 161 -2.68 -16.04 16.64
N ASN A 162 -2.03 -17.04 16.04
CA ASN A 162 -0.66 -17.42 16.40
C ASN A 162 0.35 -16.30 16.09
N ALA A 163 0.24 -15.66 14.92
CA ALA A 163 1.13 -14.55 14.55
C ALA A 163 1.00 -13.37 15.53
N LEU A 164 -0.22 -12.98 15.88
CA LEU A 164 -0.47 -11.91 16.85
C LEU A 164 0.02 -12.32 18.25
N GLN A 165 -0.24 -13.56 18.69
CA GLN A 165 0.18 -14.03 20.01
C GLN A 165 1.71 -14.09 20.13
N ASN A 166 2.41 -14.52 19.10
CA ASN A 166 3.88 -14.51 19.10
C ASN A 166 4.44 -13.09 19.25
N ALA A 167 3.86 -12.12 18.54
CA ALA A 167 4.25 -10.72 18.69
C ALA A 167 3.93 -10.18 20.09
N ARG A 168 2.74 -10.49 20.63
CA ARG A 168 2.33 -10.09 22.00
C ARG A 168 3.29 -10.60 23.07
N ASN A 169 3.75 -11.83 22.94
CA ASN A 169 4.71 -12.45 23.88
C ASN A 169 6.06 -11.69 23.89
N GLU A 170 6.36 -10.93 22.83
CA GLU A 170 7.57 -10.10 22.70
C GLU A 170 7.28 -8.61 23.02
N GLY A 171 6.06 -8.30 23.47
CA GLY A 171 5.67 -6.95 23.88
C GLY A 171 5.23 -6.00 22.76
N PHE A 172 4.94 -6.51 21.54
CA PHE A 172 4.39 -5.69 20.48
C PHE A 172 2.91 -5.37 20.76
N ILE A 173 2.54 -4.11 20.60
CA ILE A 173 1.15 -3.62 20.70
C ILE A 173 0.73 -2.84 19.45
N TYR A 174 1.68 -2.47 18.58
CA TYR A 174 1.43 -1.82 17.30
C TYR A 174 1.68 -2.78 16.17
N PHE A 175 0.72 -2.87 15.26
CA PHE A 175 0.77 -3.81 14.16
C PHE A 175 0.46 -3.13 12.84
N ILE A 176 1.15 -3.56 11.77
CA ILE A 176 0.75 -3.32 10.39
C ILE A 176 0.42 -4.68 9.80
N ALA A 177 -0.80 -4.85 9.30
CA ALA A 177 -1.27 -6.13 8.80
C ALA A 177 -1.73 -6.00 7.35
N ALA A 178 -0.93 -6.55 6.41
CA ALA A 178 -1.23 -6.53 4.99
C ALA A 178 -2.24 -7.62 4.63
N LEU A 179 -3.53 -7.35 4.81
CA LEU A 179 -4.61 -8.32 4.79
C LEU A 179 -5.58 -8.08 3.64
N THR A 180 -6.26 -9.13 3.20
CA THR A 180 -7.50 -9.01 2.44
C THR A 180 -8.68 -8.66 3.33
N GLN A 181 -9.87 -8.45 2.75
CA GLN A 181 -11.10 -8.25 3.52
C GLN A 181 -11.35 -9.38 4.53
N ASN A 182 -11.08 -10.63 4.16
CA ASN A 182 -11.26 -11.78 5.05
C ASN A 182 -10.33 -11.73 6.25
N GLY A 183 -9.04 -11.45 6.01
CA GLY A 183 -8.07 -11.28 7.08
C GLY A 183 -8.40 -10.09 7.99
N ALA A 184 -8.88 -8.98 7.41
CA ALA A 184 -9.32 -7.82 8.18
C ALA A 184 -10.48 -8.13 9.12
N ASN A 185 -11.49 -8.89 8.67
CA ASN A 185 -12.58 -9.37 9.53
C ASN A 185 -12.06 -10.33 10.61
N THR A 186 -11.08 -11.19 10.30
CA THR A 186 -10.47 -12.09 11.28
C THR A 186 -9.75 -11.31 12.38
N VAL A 187 -8.87 -10.35 12.03
CA VAL A 187 -8.16 -9.57 13.05
C VAL A 187 -9.09 -8.65 13.84
N ASN A 188 -10.21 -8.20 13.25
CA ASN A 188 -11.23 -7.45 13.98
C ASN A 188 -11.77 -8.23 15.19
N SER A 189 -11.87 -9.55 15.09
CA SER A 189 -12.28 -10.42 16.22
C SER A 189 -11.15 -10.63 17.23
N LEU A 190 -9.88 -10.56 16.81
CA LEU A 190 -8.69 -10.91 17.59
C LEU A 190 -8.03 -9.76 18.32
N ILE A 191 -8.21 -8.52 17.83
CA ILE A 191 -7.52 -7.33 18.38
C ILE A 191 -7.94 -7.05 19.82
N LEU A 192 -6.96 -6.75 20.68
CA LEU A 192 -7.17 -6.40 22.09
C LEU A 192 -7.34 -4.89 22.26
N PRO A 193 -7.99 -4.41 23.34
CA PRO A 193 -8.28 -2.99 23.55
C PRO A 193 -7.03 -2.09 23.65
N ASN A 194 -5.90 -2.63 24.09
CA ASN A 194 -4.62 -1.91 24.24
C ASN A 194 -3.71 -2.01 23.01
N GLU A 195 -4.19 -2.54 21.91
CA GLU A 195 -3.45 -2.70 20.66
C GLU A 195 -3.95 -1.73 19.61
N LEU A 196 -3.12 -1.49 18.61
CA LEU A 196 -3.47 -0.81 17.38
C LEU A 196 -3.05 -1.66 16.19
N ILE A 197 -3.96 -1.92 15.25
CA ILE A 197 -3.65 -2.59 13.99
C ILE A 197 -3.97 -1.64 12.83
N TYR A 198 -2.98 -1.35 12.00
CA TYR A 198 -3.17 -0.63 10.75
C TYR A 198 -3.22 -1.62 9.57
N ILE A 199 -4.25 -1.50 8.72
CA ILE A 199 -4.50 -2.37 7.56
C ILE A 199 -4.37 -1.55 6.28
N PRO A 200 -3.25 -1.62 5.53
CA PRO A 200 -2.97 -0.73 4.40
C PRO A 200 -3.84 -1.00 3.16
N SER A 201 -4.41 -2.18 3.04
CA SER A 201 -5.01 -2.72 1.82
C SER A 201 -6.54 -2.64 1.76
N VAL A 202 -7.21 -2.44 2.89
CA VAL A 202 -8.66 -2.55 3.02
C VAL A 202 -9.26 -1.22 3.45
N HIS A 203 -10.37 -0.83 2.86
CA HIS A 203 -11.18 0.30 3.32
C HIS A 203 -12.15 -0.17 4.41
N SER A 204 -12.41 0.67 5.40
CA SER A 204 -13.25 0.34 6.58
C SER A 204 -14.66 -0.15 6.22
N SER A 205 -15.24 0.32 5.12
CA SER A 205 -16.57 -0.10 4.65
C SER A 205 -16.67 -1.58 4.26
N PHE A 206 -15.53 -2.27 4.13
CA PHE A 206 -15.50 -3.71 3.83
C PHE A 206 -15.49 -4.58 5.09
N VAL A 207 -15.37 -3.99 6.28
CA VAL A 207 -15.33 -4.70 7.55
C VAL A 207 -16.60 -4.41 8.35
N THR A 208 -17.23 -5.47 8.84
CA THR A 208 -18.45 -5.33 9.62
C THR A 208 -18.14 -4.89 11.04
N ALA A 209 -18.73 -3.78 11.48
CA ALA A 209 -18.55 -3.22 12.82
C ALA A 209 -17.08 -3.19 13.26
N PRO A 210 -16.21 -2.43 12.58
CA PRO A 210 -14.78 -2.41 12.90
C PRO A 210 -14.55 -1.80 14.29
N LYS A 211 -13.65 -2.40 15.05
CA LYS A 211 -13.23 -1.86 16.34
C LYS A 211 -12.47 -0.55 16.16
N PRO A 212 -12.55 0.41 17.10
CA PRO A 212 -11.99 1.75 16.94
C PRO A 212 -10.44 1.79 16.88
N ASN A 213 -9.78 0.72 17.32
CA ASN A 213 -8.33 0.55 17.28
C ASN A 213 -7.83 -0.23 16.04
N LEU A 214 -8.72 -0.51 15.07
CA LEU A 214 -8.37 -0.89 13.71
C LEU A 214 -8.36 0.37 12.84
N ILE A 215 -7.25 0.63 12.17
CA ILE A 215 -7.10 1.75 11.24
C ILE A 215 -6.96 1.20 9.82
N PHE A 216 -7.68 1.77 8.89
CA PHE A 216 -7.76 1.30 7.51
C PHE A 216 -7.13 2.30 6.55
N GLY A 217 -6.16 1.84 5.79
CA GLY A 217 -5.44 2.62 4.78
C GLY A 217 -5.87 2.34 3.34
N GLY A 218 -6.90 1.52 3.12
CA GLY A 218 -7.43 1.27 1.78
C GLY A 218 -8.11 2.51 1.20
N VAL A 219 -7.98 2.71 -0.11
CA VAL A 219 -8.59 3.83 -0.82
C VAL A 219 -10.11 3.70 -0.92
N ASP A 220 -10.81 4.83 -0.94
CA ASP A 220 -12.27 4.88 -1.15
C ASP A 220 -12.62 4.81 -2.64
N TYR A 221 -12.81 3.59 -3.13
CA TYR A 221 -13.23 3.37 -4.51
C TYR A 221 -14.63 3.94 -4.82
N LYS A 222 -15.51 4.06 -3.82
CA LYS A 222 -16.83 4.67 -4.01
C LYS A 222 -16.68 6.17 -4.31
N ALA A 223 -15.81 6.86 -3.59
CA ALA A 223 -15.47 8.26 -3.86
C ALA A 223 -14.82 8.43 -5.25
N GLN A 224 -13.93 7.51 -5.65
CA GLN A 224 -13.34 7.53 -7.00
C GLN A 224 -14.39 7.36 -8.10
N ILE A 225 -15.32 6.43 -7.95
CA ILE A 225 -16.43 6.25 -8.89
C ILE A 225 -17.29 7.52 -8.95
N SER A 226 -17.63 8.11 -7.81
CA SER A 226 -18.40 9.36 -7.76
C SER A 226 -17.70 10.52 -8.49
N ALA A 227 -16.39 10.65 -8.31
CA ALA A 227 -15.58 11.65 -9.01
C ALA A 227 -15.51 11.40 -10.53
N LEU A 228 -15.38 10.14 -10.95
CA LEU A 228 -15.36 9.74 -12.37
C LEU A 228 -16.71 9.99 -13.06
N LEU A 229 -17.83 9.83 -12.35
CA LEU A 229 -19.16 10.10 -12.90
C LEU A 229 -19.36 11.57 -13.28
N ALA A 230 -18.59 12.50 -12.73
CA ALA A 230 -18.59 13.89 -13.20
C ALA A 230 -18.07 14.05 -14.64
N PHE A 231 -17.31 13.08 -15.15
CA PHE A 231 -16.79 13.00 -16.51
C PHE A 231 -17.63 12.09 -17.43
N ALA A 232 -18.71 11.53 -16.91
CA ALA A 232 -19.61 10.64 -17.62
C ALA A 232 -20.83 11.40 -18.18
N ASN A 233 -21.50 10.78 -19.16
CA ASN A 233 -22.86 11.10 -19.54
C ASN A 233 -23.85 10.13 -18.87
N GLU A 234 -25.15 10.25 -19.19
CA GLU A 234 -26.20 9.45 -18.54
C GLU A 234 -26.14 7.97 -18.90
N LYS A 235 -25.59 7.63 -20.09
CA LYS A 235 -25.51 6.27 -20.59
C LYS A 235 -24.23 5.59 -20.11
N ILE A 236 -24.37 4.66 -19.19
CA ILE A 236 -23.24 4.03 -18.50
C ILE A 236 -23.13 2.55 -18.90
N VAL A 237 -21.93 2.15 -19.22
CA VAL A 237 -21.54 0.74 -19.39
C VAL A 237 -20.42 0.44 -18.39
N ALA A 238 -20.43 -0.72 -17.75
CA ALA A 238 -19.35 -1.17 -16.90
C ALA A 238 -18.87 -2.58 -17.28
N PHE A 239 -17.55 -2.72 -17.36
CA PHE A 239 -16.90 -4.01 -17.54
C PHE A 239 -16.30 -4.49 -16.23
N ASP A 240 -16.47 -5.78 -15.92
CA ASP A 240 -15.79 -6.47 -14.82
C ASP A 240 -15.07 -7.74 -15.34
N ASP A 241 -14.22 -8.32 -14.49
CA ASP A 241 -13.50 -9.55 -14.78
C ASP A 241 -13.93 -10.75 -13.89
N GLY A 242 -15.03 -10.58 -13.16
CA GLY A 242 -15.54 -11.57 -12.22
C GLY A 242 -14.84 -11.54 -10.86
N SER A 243 -13.80 -10.72 -10.65
CA SER A 243 -13.17 -10.56 -9.34
C SER A 243 -14.08 -9.82 -8.36
N ALA A 244 -13.93 -10.10 -7.06
CA ALA A 244 -14.73 -9.46 -6.02
C ALA A 244 -14.60 -7.92 -6.03
N LEU A 245 -13.39 -7.39 -6.30
CA LEU A 245 -13.17 -5.96 -6.43
C LEU A 245 -13.93 -5.39 -7.63
N ALA A 246 -13.79 -5.99 -8.82
CA ALA A 246 -14.44 -5.51 -10.03
C ALA A 246 -15.98 -5.51 -9.90
N GLN A 247 -16.55 -6.57 -9.32
CA GLN A 247 -17.98 -6.65 -9.03
C GLN A 247 -18.43 -5.54 -8.05
N LYS A 248 -17.61 -5.24 -7.04
CA LYS A 248 -17.91 -4.16 -6.09
C LYS A 248 -17.82 -2.78 -6.74
N LEU A 249 -16.85 -2.57 -7.63
CA LEU A 249 -16.77 -1.33 -8.42
C LEU A 249 -17.99 -1.18 -9.32
N ASN A 250 -18.44 -2.24 -9.99
CA ASN A 250 -19.66 -2.22 -10.80
C ASN A 250 -20.91 -1.92 -9.95
N GLU A 251 -20.99 -2.47 -8.73
CA GLU A 251 -22.07 -2.14 -7.79
C GLU A 251 -22.10 -0.63 -7.47
N TYR A 252 -20.93 -0.01 -7.22
CA TYR A 252 -20.84 1.43 -6.94
C TYR A 252 -21.26 2.28 -8.15
N VAL A 253 -20.90 1.87 -9.37
CA VAL A 253 -21.34 2.53 -10.61
C VAL A 253 -22.86 2.40 -10.76
N ARG A 254 -23.41 1.20 -10.61
CA ARG A 254 -24.85 0.92 -10.74
C ARG A 254 -25.69 1.71 -9.73
N MET A 255 -25.23 1.84 -8.48
CA MET A 255 -25.94 2.60 -7.44
C MET A 255 -26.09 4.09 -7.76
N GLN A 256 -25.27 4.64 -8.65
CA GLN A 256 -25.19 6.05 -8.99
C GLN A 256 -25.59 6.34 -10.44
N SER A 257 -26.15 5.35 -11.17
CA SER A 257 -26.46 5.44 -12.59
C SER A 257 -27.92 5.05 -12.84
N SER A 258 -28.60 5.79 -13.72
CA SER A 258 -29.99 5.52 -14.13
C SER A 258 -30.10 4.63 -15.37
N ASP A 259 -29.20 4.81 -16.37
CA ASP A 259 -29.10 3.98 -17.58
C ASP A 259 -27.80 3.19 -17.53
N TYR A 260 -27.88 1.95 -17.07
CA TYR A 260 -26.72 1.10 -16.76
C TYR A 260 -26.76 -0.24 -17.49
N TYR A 261 -25.64 -0.60 -18.12
CA TYR A 261 -25.42 -1.89 -18.73
C TYR A 261 -24.09 -2.51 -18.24
N GLU A 262 -24.10 -3.79 -17.92
CA GLU A 262 -22.94 -4.51 -17.40
C GLU A 262 -22.49 -5.63 -18.32
N SER A 263 -21.20 -5.85 -18.43
CA SER A 263 -20.60 -6.93 -19.21
C SER A 263 -19.38 -7.49 -18.51
N SER A 264 -19.38 -8.81 -18.26
CA SER A 264 -18.28 -9.51 -17.58
C SER A 264 -17.31 -10.16 -18.58
N ILE A 265 -16.00 -10.04 -18.30
CA ILE A 265 -14.91 -10.59 -19.09
C ILE A 265 -14.13 -11.59 -18.24
N THR A 266 -14.65 -12.80 -18.08
CA THR A 266 -14.10 -13.81 -17.14
C THR A 266 -13.10 -14.78 -17.77
N GLY A 267 -13.05 -14.92 -19.10
CA GLY A 267 -12.16 -15.85 -19.81
C GLY A 267 -10.72 -15.36 -19.98
N LYS A 268 -9.82 -16.29 -20.38
CA LYS A 268 -8.47 -15.97 -20.85
C LYS A 268 -8.51 -15.41 -22.26
N ASP A 269 -9.34 -15.99 -23.13
CA ASP A 269 -9.54 -15.53 -24.50
C ASP A 269 -10.65 -14.50 -24.53
N ILE A 270 -10.26 -13.24 -24.68
CA ILE A 270 -11.20 -12.13 -24.67
C ILE A 270 -11.67 -11.87 -26.10
N ASN A 271 -12.80 -12.45 -26.45
CA ASN A 271 -13.51 -12.16 -27.69
C ASN A 271 -14.84 -11.47 -27.38
N LEU A 272 -14.90 -10.18 -27.65
CA LEU A 272 -16.10 -9.35 -27.39
C LEU A 272 -17.03 -9.23 -28.59
N ASN A 273 -16.87 -10.03 -29.64
CA ASN A 273 -17.69 -9.94 -30.88
C ASN A 273 -19.19 -9.97 -30.56
N ASN A 274 -19.64 -10.91 -29.73
CA ASN A 274 -21.07 -11.02 -29.36
C ASN A 274 -21.55 -9.88 -28.49
N THR A 275 -20.67 -9.29 -27.69
CA THR A 275 -20.97 -8.17 -26.82
C THR A 275 -21.03 -6.87 -27.63
N LEU A 276 -19.97 -6.58 -28.39
CA LEU A 276 -19.78 -5.33 -29.12
C LEU A 276 -20.59 -5.25 -30.41
N SER A 277 -21.09 -6.40 -30.97
CA SER A 277 -22.07 -6.38 -32.05
C SER A 277 -23.35 -5.60 -31.71
N LYS A 278 -23.68 -5.46 -30.40
CA LYS A 278 -24.73 -4.58 -29.90
C LYS A 278 -24.25 -3.13 -29.81
N LYS A 279 -23.69 -2.62 -30.93
CA LYS A 279 -23.01 -1.32 -31.02
C LYS A 279 -23.79 -0.19 -30.36
N SER A 280 -25.11 -0.16 -30.53
CA SER A 280 -25.97 0.88 -29.97
C SER A 280 -25.93 1.01 -28.44
N LYS A 281 -25.50 -0.04 -27.72
CA LYS A 281 -25.34 0.01 -26.27
C LYS A 281 -24.07 0.75 -25.83
N PHE A 282 -23.03 0.69 -26.64
CA PHE A 282 -21.70 1.19 -26.32
C PHE A 282 -21.39 2.54 -26.98
N ASP A 283 -21.99 2.80 -28.14
CA ASP A 283 -21.75 4.04 -28.87
C ASP A 283 -22.29 5.23 -28.08
N ASN A 284 -21.45 6.26 -27.93
CA ASN A 284 -21.69 7.42 -27.08
C ASN A 284 -22.01 7.08 -25.61
N ALA A 285 -21.55 5.93 -25.09
CA ALA A 285 -21.67 5.58 -23.67
C ALA A 285 -20.40 5.94 -22.92
N SER A 286 -20.52 6.26 -21.64
CA SER A 286 -19.42 6.32 -20.71
C SER A 286 -19.12 4.91 -20.20
N VAL A 287 -17.91 4.42 -20.43
CA VAL A 287 -17.53 3.02 -20.22
C VAL A 287 -16.57 2.91 -19.06
N PHE A 288 -17.01 2.33 -17.95
CA PHE A 288 -16.17 1.99 -16.82
C PHE A 288 -15.37 0.71 -17.09
N LEU A 289 -14.05 0.82 -17.00
CA LEU A 289 -13.10 -0.28 -17.17
C LEU A 289 -12.66 -0.77 -15.77
N ASN A 290 -13.57 -1.44 -15.06
CA ASN A 290 -13.31 -2.03 -13.73
C ASN A 290 -12.61 -3.40 -13.85
N ILE A 291 -11.57 -3.43 -14.68
CA ILE A 291 -10.79 -4.59 -15.09
C ILE A 291 -9.32 -4.21 -15.16
N PRO A 292 -8.38 -5.17 -14.97
CA PRO A 292 -6.95 -4.90 -15.10
C PRO A 292 -6.55 -4.35 -16.47
N ILE A 293 -5.47 -3.58 -16.53
CA ILE A 293 -5.03 -2.83 -17.71
C ILE A 293 -4.92 -3.68 -18.98
N VAL A 294 -4.48 -4.93 -18.89
CA VAL A 294 -4.38 -5.84 -20.04
C VAL A 294 -5.75 -6.10 -20.65
N LYS A 295 -6.76 -6.36 -19.82
CA LYS A 295 -8.15 -6.53 -20.29
C LYS A 295 -8.73 -5.21 -20.78
N ALA A 296 -8.45 -4.11 -20.10
CA ALA A 296 -8.90 -2.77 -20.50
C ALA A 296 -8.38 -2.39 -21.90
N SER A 297 -7.13 -2.69 -22.20
CA SER A 297 -6.53 -2.44 -23.52
C SER A 297 -7.19 -3.27 -24.64
N LEU A 298 -7.56 -4.52 -24.34
CA LEU A 298 -8.27 -5.38 -25.29
C LEU A 298 -9.71 -4.89 -25.54
N VAL A 299 -10.41 -4.39 -24.50
CA VAL A 299 -11.72 -3.75 -24.66
C VAL A 299 -11.61 -2.54 -25.57
N ALA A 300 -10.69 -1.60 -25.27
CA ALA A 300 -10.51 -0.39 -26.06
C ALA A 300 -10.17 -0.71 -27.54
N THR A 301 -9.28 -1.68 -27.77
CA THR A 301 -8.89 -2.11 -29.11
C THR A 301 -10.04 -2.74 -29.88
N GLN A 302 -10.83 -3.61 -29.26
CA GLN A 302 -11.98 -4.25 -29.91
C GLN A 302 -13.12 -3.26 -30.15
N MET A 303 -13.40 -2.32 -29.23
CA MET A 303 -14.37 -1.23 -29.46
C MET A 303 -13.99 -0.43 -30.73
N ARG A 304 -12.71 -0.11 -30.92
CA ARG A 304 -12.24 0.52 -32.15
C ARG A 304 -12.50 -0.35 -33.38
N GLY A 305 -12.22 -1.65 -33.29
CA GLY A 305 -12.48 -2.59 -34.39
C GLY A 305 -13.96 -2.66 -34.84
N PHE A 306 -14.87 -2.43 -33.89
CA PHE A 306 -16.31 -2.30 -34.14
C PHE A 306 -16.74 -0.87 -34.47
N GLU A 307 -15.81 0.07 -34.62
CA GLU A 307 -16.09 1.50 -34.86
C GLU A 307 -17.00 2.12 -33.77
N ILE A 308 -16.93 1.63 -32.55
CA ILE A 308 -17.63 2.17 -31.40
C ILE A 308 -16.87 3.39 -30.90
N LYS A 309 -17.59 4.50 -30.71
CA LYS A 309 -17.04 5.75 -30.19
C LYS A 309 -17.64 6.02 -28.80
N PRO A 310 -16.96 5.59 -27.72
CA PRO A 310 -17.43 5.90 -26.37
C PRO A 310 -17.37 7.40 -26.11
N TYR A 311 -18.28 7.91 -25.28
CA TYR A 311 -18.25 9.28 -24.78
C TYR A 311 -17.00 9.48 -23.92
N ALA A 312 -16.78 8.57 -22.97
CA ALA A 312 -15.59 8.51 -22.12
C ALA A 312 -15.24 7.06 -21.78
N LEU A 313 -13.97 6.79 -21.57
CA LEU A 313 -13.47 5.61 -20.88
C LEU A 313 -13.07 6.02 -19.46
N LEU A 314 -13.50 5.30 -18.46
CA LEU A 314 -13.36 5.68 -17.05
C LEU A 314 -12.75 4.51 -16.29
N SER A 315 -11.75 4.78 -15.46
CA SER A 315 -11.15 3.75 -14.62
C SER A 315 -10.76 4.30 -13.25
N THR A 316 -10.89 3.48 -12.25
CA THR A 316 -10.39 3.78 -10.91
C THR A 316 -8.86 3.62 -10.84
N GLN A 317 -8.30 3.81 -9.68
CA GLN A 317 -6.85 3.68 -9.41
C GLN A 317 -6.25 2.33 -9.80
N ILE A 318 -7.05 1.29 -10.02
CA ILE A 318 -6.57 -0.01 -10.49
C ILE A 318 -5.77 0.07 -11.79
N ASN A 319 -6.02 1.12 -12.62
CA ASN A 319 -5.33 1.37 -13.87
C ASN A 319 -4.50 2.67 -13.85
N PHE A 320 -4.28 3.28 -12.69
CA PHE A 320 -3.36 4.40 -12.54
C PHE A 320 -1.91 3.87 -12.48
N LEU A 321 -1.40 3.44 -13.63
CA LEU A 321 -0.10 2.80 -13.78
C LEU A 321 0.58 3.29 -15.07
N PRO A 322 1.92 3.48 -15.11
CA PRO A 322 2.63 3.99 -16.28
C PRO A 322 2.43 3.12 -17.54
N ASN A 323 2.23 1.81 -17.36
CA ASN A 323 2.03 0.89 -18.48
C ASN A 323 0.71 1.12 -19.25
N ILE A 324 -0.21 1.96 -18.77
CA ILE A 324 -1.40 2.37 -19.53
C ILE A 324 -1.02 3.04 -20.86
N PHE A 325 0.09 3.79 -20.88
CA PHE A 325 0.57 4.51 -22.07
C PHE A 325 1.15 3.59 -23.15
N SER A 326 1.64 2.41 -22.76
CA SER A 326 2.10 1.38 -23.71
C SER A 326 1.02 0.36 -24.03
N ALA A 327 0.11 0.05 -23.10
CA ALA A 327 -0.94 -0.94 -23.29
C ALA A 327 -2.10 -0.43 -24.16
N ILE A 328 -2.48 0.84 -24.02
CA ILE A 328 -3.57 1.46 -24.80
C ILE A 328 -2.97 2.52 -25.71
N ILE A 329 -3.11 2.36 -27.02
CA ILE A 329 -2.56 3.32 -27.99
C ILE A 329 -3.21 4.70 -27.82
N GLN A 330 -2.46 5.75 -28.11
CA GLN A 330 -2.87 7.14 -27.88
C GLN A 330 -4.26 7.48 -28.46
N ARG A 331 -4.58 6.96 -29.66
CA ARG A 331 -5.88 7.18 -30.30
C ARG A 331 -7.06 6.61 -29.46
N ASP A 332 -6.88 5.49 -28.76
CA ASP A 332 -7.94 4.81 -28.01
C ASP A 332 -8.09 5.39 -26.60
N ARG A 333 -7.08 6.16 -26.10
CA ARG A 333 -7.11 6.76 -24.77
C ARG A 333 -7.35 8.29 -24.74
N GLN A 334 -7.79 8.88 -25.87
CA GLN A 334 -8.05 10.32 -25.95
C GLN A 334 -9.13 10.80 -24.95
N ASN A 335 -10.11 9.94 -24.65
CA ASN A 335 -11.19 10.20 -23.69
C ASN A 335 -11.10 9.25 -22.49
N LEU A 336 -9.92 8.76 -22.16
CA LEU A 336 -9.72 7.90 -21.00
C LEU A 336 -9.31 8.75 -19.77
N PHE A 337 -10.11 8.65 -18.72
CA PHE A 337 -9.90 9.30 -17.44
C PHE A 337 -9.67 8.27 -16.35
N VAL A 338 -8.69 8.50 -15.50
CA VAL A 338 -8.32 7.58 -14.42
C VAL A 338 -8.30 8.33 -13.09
N ALA A 339 -8.97 7.76 -12.10
CA ALA A 339 -8.92 8.30 -10.74
C ALA A 339 -7.63 7.86 -10.03
N ASN A 340 -7.08 8.75 -9.21
CA ASN A 340 -5.98 8.46 -8.29
C ASN A 340 -6.25 9.12 -6.94
N SER A 341 -5.85 8.44 -5.88
CA SER A 341 -6.00 8.90 -4.49
C SER A 341 -4.66 9.14 -3.79
N LEU A 342 -3.53 8.91 -4.48
CA LEU A 342 -2.21 9.10 -3.89
C LEU A 342 -1.73 10.52 -4.14
N ASN A 343 -1.25 11.19 -3.08
CA ASN A 343 -0.61 12.49 -3.22
C ASN A 343 0.83 12.35 -3.68
N LEU A 344 1.35 13.41 -4.30
CA LEU A 344 2.75 13.48 -4.68
C LEU A 344 3.60 13.65 -3.41
N LEU A 345 4.60 12.80 -3.25
CA LEU A 345 5.57 12.84 -2.16
C LEU A 345 6.83 13.59 -2.59
N ASP A 346 7.67 13.95 -1.63
CA ASP A 346 8.95 14.60 -1.94
C ASP A 346 9.89 13.68 -2.72
N GLU A 347 10.69 14.27 -3.62
CA GLU A 347 11.57 13.53 -4.52
C GLU A 347 12.61 12.66 -3.79
N SER A 348 13.03 13.06 -2.59
CA SER A 348 14.01 12.29 -1.83
C SER A 348 13.40 11.03 -1.24
N PHE A 349 12.11 11.06 -0.87
CA PHE A 349 11.40 9.86 -0.43
C PHE A 349 11.03 8.96 -1.62
N LEU A 350 10.61 9.55 -2.74
CA LEU A 350 10.37 8.81 -3.98
C LEU A 350 11.64 8.09 -4.45
N GLY A 351 12.79 8.77 -4.46
CA GLY A 351 14.07 8.16 -4.82
C GLY A 351 14.50 7.03 -3.90
N LEU A 352 14.19 7.13 -2.60
CA LEU A 352 14.43 6.05 -1.66
C LEU A 352 13.52 4.85 -1.94
N GLY A 353 12.25 5.08 -2.26
CA GLY A 353 11.31 4.06 -2.70
C GLY A 353 11.81 3.33 -3.96
N ASP A 354 12.22 4.08 -4.98
CA ASP A 354 12.77 3.52 -6.22
C ASP A 354 14.00 2.65 -5.96
N LEU A 355 14.86 3.02 -4.99
CA LEU A 355 16.03 2.23 -4.58
C LEU A 355 15.63 0.88 -3.95
N PHE A 356 14.52 0.83 -3.22
CA PHE A 356 13.97 -0.39 -2.63
C PHE A 356 12.96 -1.09 -3.54
N GLY A 357 12.75 -0.62 -4.78
CA GLY A 357 11.83 -1.22 -5.72
C GLY A 357 10.35 -0.98 -5.39
N VAL A 358 10.04 0.14 -4.73
CA VAL A 358 8.66 0.59 -4.45
C VAL A 358 8.42 1.92 -5.13
N ASP A 359 7.64 1.93 -6.20
CA ASP A 359 7.21 3.18 -6.82
C ASP A 359 5.99 3.75 -6.08
N PHE A 360 6.24 4.65 -5.14
CA PHE A 360 5.20 5.29 -4.32
C PHE A 360 4.21 6.15 -5.14
N ARG A 361 4.56 6.54 -6.36
CA ARG A 361 3.67 7.29 -7.25
C ARG A 361 2.49 6.45 -7.72
N TYR A 362 2.69 5.13 -7.83
CA TYR A 362 1.71 4.20 -8.42
C TYR A 362 1.35 3.02 -7.52
N SER A 363 2.15 2.71 -6.51
CA SER A 363 1.92 1.60 -5.60
C SER A 363 1.03 2.01 -4.43
N GLN A 364 -0.29 1.84 -4.55
CA GLN A 364 -1.23 2.12 -3.45
C GLN A 364 -0.88 1.35 -2.18
N ILE A 365 -0.54 0.06 -2.29
CA ILE A 365 -0.21 -0.76 -1.12
C ILE A 365 1.11 -0.31 -0.48
N GLY A 366 2.12 0.07 -1.29
CA GLY A 366 3.37 0.61 -0.79
C GLY A 366 3.16 1.94 -0.08
N TYR A 367 2.45 2.87 -0.73
CA TYR A 367 2.10 4.18 -0.19
C TYR A 367 1.40 4.05 1.17
N SER A 368 0.32 3.28 1.21
CA SER A 368 -0.47 3.08 2.43
C SER A 368 0.30 2.34 3.52
N SER A 369 1.23 1.44 3.18
CA SER A 369 2.06 0.76 4.17
C SER A 369 3.03 1.72 4.86
N ALA A 370 3.69 2.60 4.09
CA ALA A 370 4.56 3.63 4.63
C ALA A 370 3.79 4.67 5.47
N LEU A 371 2.60 5.08 4.98
CA LEU A 371 1.70 5.96 5.74
C LEU A 371 1.25 5.31 7.06
N GLY A 372 1.02 4.00 7.09
CA GLY A 372 0.69 3.27 8.31
C GLY A 372 1.79 3.30 9.36
N VAL A 373 3.06 3.18 8.93
CA VAL A 373 4.21 3.38 9.84
C VAL A 373 4.23 4.80 10.35
N GLU A 374 4.08 5.80 9.47
CA GLU A 374 4.02 7.21 9.88
C GLU A 374 2.92 7.44 10.91
N TYR A 375 1.71 6.92 10.65
CA TYR A 375 0.59 7.07 11.56
C TYR A 375 0.91 6.53 12.95
N ILE A 376 1.50 5.34 13.03
CA ILE A 376 1.91 4.76 14.31
C ILE A 376 3.05 5.58 14.93
N TYR A 377 4.08 5.87 14.17
CA TYR A 377 5.28 6.52 14.64
C TYR A 377 5.00 7.93 15.18
N THR A 378 4.31 8.76 14.40
CA THR A 378 4.08 10.17 14.76
C THR A 378 2.98 10.37 15.80
N ASN A 379 2.05 9.44 15.98
CA ASN A 379 0.99 9.59 16.97
C ASN A 379 1.28 8.90 18.30
N PHE A 380 2.06 7.79 18.30
CA PHE A 380 2.20 6.94 19.48
C PHE A 380 3.66 6.78 19.95
N ILE A 381 4.65 6.84 19.04
CA ILE A 381 6.06 6.60 19.35
C ILE A 381 6.83 7.92 19.49
N ASN A 382 6.90 8.72 18.41
CA ASN A 382 7.62 9.99 18.39
C ASN A 382 6.73 11.12 17.84
N LYS A 383 6.00 11.79 18.73
CA LYS A 383 5.07 12.86 18.39
C LYS A 383 5.73 14.14 17.84
N SER A 384 7.05 14.24 17.95
CA SER A 384 7.83 15.38 17.41
C SER A 384 8.40 15.11 16.01
N ALA A 385 8.24 13.89 15.48
CA ALA A 385 8.71 13.56 14.14
C ALA A 385 7.95 14.33 13.06
N SER A 386 8.67 14.74 12.02
CA SER A 386 8.06 15.38 10.86
C SER A 386 7.24 14.38 10.04
N LYS A 387 6.13 14.84 9.49
CA LYS A 387 5.28 14.02 8.61
C LYS A 387 5.75 14.13 7.17
N ILE A 388 5.70 13.00 6.46
CA ILE A 388 5.93 12.90 5.02
C ILE A 388 4.59 12.94 4.27
N PHE A 389 3.56 12.31 4.87
CA PHE A 389 2.24 12.19 4.27
C PHE A 389 1.30 13.30 4.77
N THR A 390 0.42 13.75 3.88
CA THR A 390 -0.57 14.82 4.16
C THR A 390 -1.93 14.27 4.55
N GLU A 391 -2.14 12.98 4.36
CA GLU A 391 -3.37 12.28 4.69
C GLU A 391 -3.65 12.32 6.19
N ARG A 392 -4.92 12.35 6.53
CA ARG A 392 -5.40 12.31 7.91
C ARG A 392 -6.28 11.10 8.14
N VAL A 393 -6.38 10.69 9.38
CA VAL A 393 -7.27 9.61 9.81
C VAL A 393 -8.49 10.24 10.49
N GLU A 394 -9.68 9.91 10.01
CA GLU A 394 -10.94 10.25 10.68
C GLU A 394 -11.67 8.97 11.09
N GLY A 395 -12.00 8.87 12.37
CA GLY A 395 -12.47 7.61 12.93
C GLY A 395 -11.41 6.51 12.78
N SER A 396 -11.70 5.50 12.00
CA SER A 396 -10.79 4.37 11.72
C SER A 396 -10.27 4.37 10.27
N GLN A 397 -10.50 5.41 9.47
CA GLN A 397 -10.20 5.43 8.05
C GLN A 397 -9.22 6.55 7.68
N VAL A 398 -8.22 6.22 6.87
CA VAL A 398 -7.39 7.21 6.18
C VAL A 398 -8.21 7.89 5.09
N LEU A 399 -8.25 9.20 5.11
CA LEU A 399 -8.92 10.01 4.09
C LEU A 399 -7.93 10.41 3.01
N TYR A 400 -8.29 10.10 1.78
CA TYR A 400 -7.53 10.42 0.57
C TYR A 400 -8.30 11.43 -0.29
N ASP A 401 -7.59 12.37 -0.89
CA ASP A 401 -8.15 13.28 -1.88
C ASP A 401 -8.18 12.60 -3.25
N VAL A 402 -9.36 12.52 -3.86
CA VAL A 402 -9.52 11.93 -5.18
C VAL A 402 -9.25 12.97 -6.27
N LYS A 403 -8.31 12.68 -7.16
CA LYS A 403 -8.01 13.44 -8.36
C LYS A 403 -8.29 12.61 -9.60
N ILE A 404 -8.72 13.26 -10.66
CA ILE A 404 -8.95 12.63 -11.96
C ILE A 404 -7.85 13.07 -12.92
N TYR A 405 -7.34 12.12 -13.67
CA TYR A 405 -6.27 12.34 -14.65
C TYR A 405 -6.73 11.95 -16.05
N ASP A 406 -6.40 12.77 -17.05
CA ASP A 406 -6.51 12.37 -18.45
C ASP A 406 -5.22 11.68 -18.93
N THR A 407 -5.34 10.93 -20.02
CA THR A 407 -4.25 10.14 -20.61
C THR A 407 -3.96 10.51 -22.07
N LYS A 408 -4.32 11.73 -22.48
CA LYS A 408 -4.18 12.21 -23.87
C LYS A 408 -2.73 12.26 -24.33
N SER A 409 -1.83 12.69 -23.45
CA SER A 409 -0.38 12.70 -23.69
C SER A 409 0.25 11.33 -23.35
N ASP A 410 1.54 11.27 -23.16
CA ASP A 410 2.33 10.13 -22.74
C ASP A 410 2.52 10.04 -21.21
N HIS A 411 1.84 10.90 -20.47
CA HIS A 411 1.83 10.96 -19.03
C HIS A 411 0.43 11.35 -18.50
N PHE A 412 0.20 11.15 -17.22
CA PHE A 412 -1.02 11.56 -16.55
C PHE A 412 -1.04 13.08 -16.35
N ASN A 413 -2.12 13.74 -16.80
CA ASN A 413 -2.38 15.15 -16.52
C ASN A 413 -3.64 15.28 -15.67
N GLU A 414 -3.59 16.07 -14.61
CA GLU A 414 -4.76 16.31 -13.79
C GLU A 414 -5.87 16.98 -14.61
N ALA A 415 -7.03 16.33 -14.67
CA ALA A 415 -8.19 16.77 -15.42
C ALA A 415 -9.09 17.65 -14.57
N ASN A 416 -9.20 18.93 -14.90
CA ASN A 416 -10.13 19.81 -14.24
C ASN A 416 -11.51 19.75 -14.93
N PHE A 417 -12.55 19.45 -14.15
CA PHE A 417 -13.94 19.53 -14.63
C PHE A 417 -14.29 21.01 -14.90
N ARG A 418 -14.32 21.39 -16.18
CA ARG A 418 -14.96 22.65 -16.57
C ARG A 418 -16.48 22.38 -16.59
N ARG A 419 -17.21 22.77 -15.54
CA ARG A 419 -18.67 22.88 -15.62
C ARG A 419 -19.02 23.68 -16.87
N SER A 420 -19.56 23.02 -17.88
CA SER A 420 -20.13 23.71 -19.03
C SER A 420 -21.24 24.63 -18.52
N LYS A 421 -21.31 25.86 -19.06
CA LYS A 421 -22.19 26.97 -18.65
C LYS A 421 -23.71 26.72 -18.82
N ILE A 422 -24.20 25.50 -18.66
CA ILE A 422 -25.61 25.16 -18.87
C ILE A 422 -26.48 25.25 -17.58
N ALA A 423 -25.88 25.35 -16.39
CA ALA A 423 -26.61 25.40 -15.13
C ALA A 423 -26.72 26.81 -14.51
N GLN A 424 -26.44 27.89 -15.21
CA GLN A 424 -26.60 29.27 -14.69
C GLN A 424 -27.83 30.03 -15.20
N THR A 425 -28.70 29.40 -16.00
CA THR A 425 -29.88 30.10 -16.58
C THR A 425 -31.21 29.85 -15.88
N GLU A 426 -31.26 29.01 -14.83
CA GLU A 426 -32.55 28.71 -14.15
C GLU A 426 -32.69 29.24 -12.72
N PHE A 427 -31.77 30.02 -12.19
CA PHE A 427 -31.91 30.61 -10.84
C PHE A 427 -32.08 32.14 -10.82
N SER A 428 -32.39 32.78 -11.94
CA SER A 428 -32.61 34.23 -11.99
C SER A 428 -34.07 34.66 -12.24
N SER A 429 -35.04 33.78 -12.04
CA SER A 429 -36.48 34.14 -12.25
C SER A 429 -37.40 33.71 -11.11
N PHE A 430 -36.96 33.89 -9.84
CA PHE A 430 -37.89 33.92 -8.71
C PHE A 430 -37.44 34.97 -7.69
N THR A 431 -37.64 36.23 -8.04
CA THR A 431 -37.78 37.33 -7.09
C THR A 431 -38.90 38.25 -7.63
N CYS A 432 -40.07 38.05 -7.11
CA CYS A 432 -41.10 39.07 -6.88
C CYS A 432 -41.80 38.75 -5.58
#